data_570e339bd6d6753040691e6e2f5c9e05
#
_entry.id   570e339bd6d6753040691e6e2f5c9e05
#
_cell.length_a   1.000
_cell.length_b   1.000
_cell.length_c   1.000
_cell.angle_alpha   90.00
_cell.angle_beta   90.00
_cell.angle_gamma   90.00
#
_symmetry.space_group_name_H-M   'P 1'
#
loop_
_entity.id
_entity.type
_entity.pdbx_description
1 polymer ?
#
loop_
_entity_poly.entity_id
_entity_poly.type
_entity_poly.pdbx_seq_one_letter_code
_entity_poly.pdbx_strand_id
1 'polypeptide(L)'
;MADQNRSQSAASQKILERAYSLKTPDEAKTLYRDWAVSYDQHLEQGLHYIAPAGIAQFLANALADRTALILDIGCGTGLVGAYLVSHGYSAIDGLDFSAEMLSQARSKQVYQTLIQGDLNTVLDISDQTYDAGISCGTFTHGHVEADALDEILRVLKPGGYFACTIHREVWQTAGFENKFAELMASGVADLERMNEQAFYKNAPNDGCFCLIRRL
;
A
#
# COMPACT_ATOMS: atom_id res chain seq x y z
N MET A 1 -23.41 19.53 14.05
CA MET A 1 -22.77 18.90 12.87
C MET A 1 -21.40 19.54 12.52
N ALA A 2 -21.27 20.88 12.38
CA ALA A 2 -19.97 21.50 12.06
C ALA A 2 -18.89 21.33 13.15
N ASP A 3 -19.24 21.37 14.43
CA ASP A 3 -18.31 21.17 15.55
C ASP A 3 -17.86 19.72 15.71
N GLN A 4 -18.73 18.75 15.41
CA GLN A 4 -18.37 17.32 15.41
C GLN A 4 -17.39 17.00 14.29
N ASN A 5 -17.61 17.53 13.08
CA ASN A 5 -16.69 17.36 11.95
C ASN A 5 -15.30 17.98 12.22
N ARG A 6 -15.24 19.15 12.86
CA ARG A 6 -13.95 19.78 13.23
C ARG A 6 -13.21 18.97 14.29
N SER A 7 -13.90 18.45 15.29
CA SER A 7 -13.32 17.61 16.34
C SER A 7 -12.78 16.28 15.76
N GLN A 8 -13.52 15.65 14.84
CA GLN A 8 -13.12 14.42 14.18
C GLN A 8 -11.92 14.64 13.28
N SER A 9 -11.89 15.72 12.49
CA SER A 9 -10.74 16.07 11.65
C SER A 9 -9.48 16.31 12.50
N ALA A 10 -9.58 17.00 13.63
CA ALA A 10 -8.45 17.23 14.52
C ALA A 10 -7.92 15.94 15.17
N ALA A 11 -8.81 15.01 15.54
CA ALA A 11 -8.41 13.69 16.05
C ALA A 11 -7.69 12.86 14.99
N SER A 12 -8.22 12.84 13.77
CA SER A 12 -7.62 12.15 12.62
C SER A 12 -6.24 12.71 12.27
N GLN A 13 -6.07 14.02 12.33
CA GLN A 13 -4.79 14.67 12.09
C GLN A 13 -3.72 14.26 13.12
N LYS A 14 -4.07 14.21 14.42
CA LYS A 14 -3.15 13.77 15.48
C LYS A 14 -2.69 12.32 15.32
N ILE A 15 -3.59 11.43 14.88
CA ILE A 15 -3.23 10.04 14.64
C ILE A 15 -2.30 9.93 13.43
N LEU A 16 -2.56 10.69 12.37
CA LEU A 16 -1.69 10.74 11.19
C LEU A 16 -0.30 11.27 11.54
N GLU A 17 -0.21 12.36 12.30
CA GLU A 17 1.09 12.90 12.80
C GLU A 17 1.85 11.85 13.61
N ARG A 18 1.14 11.07 14.45
CA ARG A 18 1.74 9.96 15.18
C ARG A 18 2.22 8.87 14.24
N ALA A 19 1.46 8.51 13.20
CA ALA A 19 1.87 7.51 12.20
C ALA A 19 3.15 7.94 11.46
N TYR A 20 3.27 9.22 11.12
CA TYR A 20 4.48 9.76 10.46
C TYR A 20 5.68 9.94 11.41
N SER A 21 5.46 9.93 12.73
CA SER A 21 6.53 10.01 13.74
C SER A 21 7.10 8.66 14.17
N LEU A 22 6.57 7.54 13.65
CA LEU A 22 7.03 6.20 13.98
C LEU A 22 8.49 5.99 13.57
N LYS A 23 9.23 5.27 14.41
CA LYS A 23 10.66 5.00 14.21
C LYS A 23 10.98 3.50 14.16
N THR A 24 10.06 2.67 14.61
CA THR A 24 10.28 1.22 14.71
C THR A 24 9.06 0.42 14.26
N PRO A 25 9.26 -0.81 13.75
CA PRO A 25 8.16 -1.72 13.41
C PRO A 25 7.23 -2.03 14.60
N ASP A 26 7.76 -2.12 15.82
CA ASP A 26 6.96 -2.41 17.02
C ASP A 26 6.05 -1.24 17.41
N GLU A 27 6.51 -0.01 17.23
CA GLU A 27 5.65 1.18 17.38
C GLU A 27 4.52 1.16 16.35
N ALA A 28 4.84 0.79 15.10
CA ALA A 28 3.86 0.63 14.02
C ALA A 28 2.83 -0.44 14.38
N LYS A 29 3.25 -1.64 14.80
CA LYS A 29 2.36 -2.72 15.25
C LYS A 29 1.39 -2.25 16.32
N THR A 30 1.89 -1.52 17.32
CA THR A 30 1.07 -1.01 18.42
C THR A 30 0.05 0.02 17.92
N LEU A 31 0.48 0.99 17.09
CA LEU A 31 -0.39 2.02 16.57
C LEU A 31 -1.52 1.43 15.72
N TYR A 32 -1.17 0.58 14.74
CA TYR A 32 -2.16 0.03 13.80
C TYR A 32 -3.11 -0.96 14.46
N ARG A 33 -2.67 -1.73 15.46
CA ARG A 33 -3.56 -2.54 16.31
C ARG A 33 -4.64 -1.67 16.96
N ASP A 34 -4.23 -0.59 17.63
CA ASP A 34 -5.14 0.28 18.38
C ASP A 34 -6.05 1.11 17.45
N TRP A 35 -5.58 1.37 16.22
CA TRP A 35 -6.28 2.21 15.24
C TRP A 35 -7.24 1.42 14.33
N ALA A 36 -7.07 0.10 14.18
CA ALA A 36 -7.74 -0.72 13.18
C ALA A 36 -9.26 -0.50 13.10
N VAL A 37 -9.95 -0.43 14.25
CA VAL A 37 -11.43 -0.30 14.31
C VAL A 37 -11.94 1.03 13.75
N SER A 38 -11.18 2.11 13.90
CA SER A 38 -11.57 3.46 13.47
C SER A 38 -10.79 3.98 12.26
N TYR A 39 -9.92 3.14 11.70
CA TYR A 39 -8.96 3.49 10.64
C TYR A 39 -9.65 4.10 9.42
N ASP A 40 -10.60 3.39 8.84
CA ASP A 40 -11.32 3.84 7.65
C ASP A 40 -12.08 5.14 7.90
N GLN A 41 -12.75 5.25 9.05
CA GLN A 41 -13.49 6.47 9.41
C GLN A 41 -12.55 7.67 9.51
N HIS A 42 -11.38 7.51 10.14
CA HIS A 42 -10.41 8.59 10.25
C HIS A 42 -9.81 8.97 8.89
N LEU A 43 -9.47 8.01 8.05
CA LEU A 43 -8.86 8.27 6.75
C LEU A 43 -9.86 8.84 5.74
N GLU A 44 -11.00 8.18 5.55
CA GLU A 44 -11.95 8.58 4.50
C GLU A 44 -12.75 9.83 4.89
N GLN A 45 -13.31 9.85 6.11
CA GLN A 45 -14.19 10.95 6.54
C GLN A 45 -13.44 12.10 7.21
N GLY A 46 -12.36 11.78 7.96
CA GLY A 46 -11.58 12.77 8.69
C GLY A 46 -10.52 13.46 7.87
N LEU A 47 -9.79 12.73 7.03
CA LEU A 47 -8.64 13.20 6.25
C LEU A 47 -8.91 13.26 4.74
N HIS A 48 -10.00 12.68 4.25
CA HIS A 48 -10.32 12.56 2.83
C HIS A 48 -9.19 11.89 2.05
N TYR A 49 -8.79 10.68 2.47
CA TYR A 49 -7.72 9.88 1.89
C TYR A 49 -8.13 9.38 0.50
N ILE A 50 -7.43 9.82 -0.54
CA ILE A 50 -7.74 9.53 -1.95
C ILE A 50 -6.73 8.58 -2.60
N ALA A 51 -5.60 8.34 -1.96
CA ALA A 51 -4.54 7.49 -2.53
C ALA A 51 -4.97 6.06 -2.84
N PRO A 52 -5.81 5.35 -2.04
CA PRO A 52 -6.27 4.01 -2.38
C PRO A 52 -7.02 3.93 -3.71
N ALA A 53 -7.92 4.87 -3.96
CA ALA A 53 -8.63 4.96 -5.24
C ALA A 53 -7.67 5.30 -6.39
N GLY A 54 -6.74 6.23 -6.14
CA GLY A 54 -5.74 6.65 -7.13
C GLY A 54 -4.82 5.52 -7.56
N ILE A 55 -4.26 4.75 -6.62
CA ILE A 55 -3.33 3.65 -6.96
C ILE A 55 -4.06 2.46 -7.59
N ALA A 56 -5.28 2.14 -7.17
CA ALA A 56 -6.10 1.12 -7.81
C ALA A 56 -6.40 1.47 -9.28
N GLN A 57 -6.76 2.74 -9.57
CA GLN A 57 -6.92 3.23 -10.93
C GLN A 57 -5.60 3.18 -11.71
N PHE A 58 -4.47 3.49 -11.05
CA PHE A 58 -3.13 3.48 -11.66
C PHE A 58 -2.75 2.08 -12.14
N LEU A 59 -2.97 1.04 -11.31
CA LEU A 59 -2.82 -0.35 -11.71
C LEU A 59 -3.82 -0.74 -12.80
N ALA A 60 -5.09 -0.38 -12.65
CA ALA A 60 -6.15 -0.76 -13.58
C ALA A 60 -5.94 -0.23 -15.01
N ASN A 61 -5.21 0.88 -15.17
CA ASN A 61 -4.83 1.43 -16.47
C ASN A 61 -3.71 0.62 -17.17
N ALA A 62 -2.91 -0.15 -16.42
CA ALA A 62 -1.84 -0.98 -16.96
C ALA A 62 -2.25 -2.45 -17.09
N LEU A 63 -3.01 -2.98 -16.13
CA LEU A 63 -3.43 -4.37 -16.06
C LEU A 63 -4.83 -4.55 -16.65
N ALA A 64 -4.89 -4.95 -17.92
CA ALA A 64 -6.18 -5.13 -18.63
C ALA A 64 -6.91 -6.41 -18.23
N ASP A 65 -6.17 -7.48 -17.85
CA ASP A 65 -6.77 -8.76 -17.44
C ASP A 65 -7.42 -8.63 -16.06
N ARG A 66 -8.75 -8.70 -16.01
CA ARG A 66 -9.53 -8.62 -14.77
C ARG A 66 -9.59 -9.94 -13.99
N THR A 67 -9.06 -11.02 -14.55
CA THR A 67 -8.91 -12.31 -13.88
C THR A 67 -7.54 -12.51 -13.24
N ALA A 68 -6.62 -11.56 -13.43
CA ALA A 68 -5.27 -11.57 -12.87
C ALA A 68 -5.31 -11.74 -11.35
N LEU A 69 -4.46 -12.60 -10.82
CA LEU A 69 -4.27 -12.78 -9.38
C LEU A 69 -3.40 -11.66 -8.83
N ILE A 70 -3.96 -10.87 -7.94
CA ILE A 70 -3.33 -9.64 -7.39
C ILE A 70 -3.03 -9.85 -5.91
N LEU A 71 -1.83 -9.46 -5.47
CA LEU A 71 -1.49 -9.33 -4.06
C LEU A 71 -1.58 -7.87 -3.63
N ASP A 72 -2.47 -7.57 -2.69
CA ASP A 72 -2.56 -6.27 -1.99
C ASP A 72 -1.63 -6.30 -0.78
N ILE A 73 -0.51 -5.59 -0.88
CA ILE A 73 0.64 -5.67 0.03
C ILE A 73 0.57 -4.53 1.05
N GLY A 74 0.51 -4.86 2.33
CA GLY A 74 0.15 -3.91 3.38
C GLY A 74 -1.31 -3.50 3.23
N CYS A 75 -2.20 -4.50 3.03
CA CYS A 75 -3.60 -4.27 2.67
C CYS A 75 -4.41 -3.53 3.75
N GLY A 76 -3.89 -3.47 4.99
CA GLY A 76 -4.54 -2.82 6.12
C GLY A 76 -5.95 -3.33 6.33
N THR A 77 -6.89 -2.42 6.38
CA THR A 77 -8.33 -2.72 6.50
C THR A 77 -9.00 -3.09 5.17
N GLY A 78 -8.28 -3.06 4.05
CA GLY A 78 -8.79 -3.47 2.73
C GLY A 78 -9.38 -2.35 1.88
N LEU A 79 -8.96 -1.11 2.06
CA LEU A 79 -9.43 0.02 1.23
C LEU A 79 -9.06 -0.16 -0.24
N VAL A 80 -7.81 -0.54 -0.54
CA VAL A 80 -7.34 -0.77 -1.92
C VAL A 80 -8.09 -1.93 -2.56
N GLY A 81 -8.25 -3.05 -1.84
CA GLY A 81 -9.01 -4.21 -2.31
C GLY A 81 -10.43 -3.86 -2.73
N ALA A 82 -11.13 -3.00 -1.96
CA ALA A 82 -12.46 -2.54 -2.31
C ALA A 82 -12.49 -1.75 -3.65
N TYR A 83 -11.48 -0.89 -3.89
CA TYR A 83 -11.36 -0.19 -5.17
C TYR A 83 -10.99 -1.12 -6.32
N LEU A 84 -10.12 -2.12 -6.11
CA LEU A 84 -9.83 -3.13 -7.12
C LEU A 84 -11.08 -3.90 -7.55
N VAL A 85 -11.93 -4.30 -6.60
CA VAL A 85 -13.22 -4.93 -6.90
C VAL A 85 -14.11 -3.99 -7.73
N SER A 86 -14.14 -2.69 -7.43
CA SER A 86 -14.90 -1.71 -8.23
C SER A 86 -14.37 -1.55 -9.66
N HIS A 87 -13.09 -1.89 -9.90
CA HIS A 87 -12.49 -1.98 -11.24
C HIS A 87 -12.69 -3.34 -11.93
N GLY A 88 -13.42 -4.27 -11.31
CA GLY A 88 -13.77 -5.56 -11.88
C GLY A 88 -12.79 -6.70 -11.57
N TYR A 89 -11.79 -6.49 -10.71
CA TYR A 89 -10.92 -7.58 -10.25
C TYR A 89 -11.62 -8.41 -9.18
N SER A 90 -11.42 -9.73 -9.20
CA SER A 90 -12.04 -10.66 -8.25
C SER A 90 -11.06 -11.67 -7.65
N ALA A 91 -9.86 -11.80 -8.21
CA ALA A 91 -8.80 -12.66 -7.71
C ALA A 91 -7.78 -11.80 -6.94
N ILE A 92 -8.09 -11.48 -5.69
CA ILE A 92 -7.27 -10.59 -4.86
C ILE A 92 -6.97 -11.29 -3.54
N ASP A 93 -5.69 -11.39 -3.19
CA ASP A 93 -5.22 -11.77 -1.86
C ASP A 93 -4.71 -10.53 -1.13
N GLY A 94 -4.86 -10.48 0.19
CA GLY A 94 -4.36 -9.39 1.03
C GLY A 94 -3.26 -9.87 1.96
N LEU A 95 -2.17 -9.11 2.05
CA LEU A 95 -1.06 -9.34 2.96
C LEU A 95 -0.94 -8.17 3.93
N ASP A 96 -0.88 -8.43 5.23
CA ASP A 96 -0.57 -7.42 6.24
C ASP A 96 0.12 -8.06 7.45
N PHE A 97 0.93 -7.30 8.18
CA PHE A 97 1.58 -7.79 9.40
C PHE A 97 0.64 -7.77 10.63
N SER A 98 -0.39 -6.92 10.64
CA SER A 98 -1.35 -6.75 11.74
C SER A 98 -2.54 -7.69 11.59
N ALA A 99 -2.69 -8.61 12.53
CA ALA A 99 -3.86 -9.48 12.61
C ALA A 99 -5.18 -8.69 12.79
N GLU A 100 -5.11 -7.55 13.48
CA GLU A 100 -6.26 -6.69 13.72
C GLU A 100 -6.71 -5.98 12.44
N MET A 101 -5.75 -5.50 11.62
CA MET A 101 -6.03 -4.97 10.29
C MET A 101 -6.66 -6.02 9.39
N LEU A 102 -6.09 -7.22 9.34
CA LEU A 102 -6.63 -8.36 8.58
C LEU A 102 -8.04 -8.76 9.05
N SER A 103 -8.33 -8.63 10.35
CA SER A 103 -9.69 -8.86 10.88
C SER A 103 -10.70 -7.85 10.32
N GLN A 104 -10.32 -6.58 10.18
CA GLN A 104 -11.16 -5.57 9.53
C GLN A 104 -11.29 -5.83 8.02
N ALA A 105 -10.18 -6.13 7.35
CA ALA A 105 -10.17 -6.47 5.92
C ALA A 105 -11.12 -7.63 5.59
N ARG A 106 -11.17 -8.67 6.45
CA ARG A 106 -12.06 -9.82 6.32
C ARG A 106 -13.54 -9.41 6.26
N SER A 107 -13.93 -8.39 7.00
CA SER A 107 -15.31 -7.91 7.03
C SER A 107 -15.77 -7.30 5.69
N LYS A 108 -14.84 -6.83 4.86
CA LYS A 108 -15.14 -6.26 3.54
C LYS A 108 -15.42 -7.33 2.46
N GLN A 109 -15.00 -8.58 2.70
CA GLN A 109 -15.24 -9.72 1.78
C GLN A 109 -14.73 -9.48 0.35
N VAL A 110 -13.62 -8.75 0.21
CA VAL A 110 -13.01 -8.42 -1.09
C VAL A 110 -11.80 -9.29 -1.42
N TYR A 111 -11.25 -10.01 -0.45
CA TYR A 111 -10.07 -10.88 -0.61
C TYR A 111 -10.47 -12.35 -0.65
N GLN A 112 -9.79 -13.12 -1.51
CA GLN A 112 -9.89 -14.58 -1.52
C GLN A 112 -9.14 -15.16 -0.32
N THR A 113 -7.90 -14.68 -0.09
CA THR A 113 -7.04 -15.08 1.01
C THR A 113 -6.54 -13.84 1.76
N LEU A 114 -6.44 -13.94 3.08
CA LEU A 114 -5.76 -12.95 3.91
C LEU A 114 -4.57 -13.61 4.58
N ILE A 115 -3.38 -13.09 4.30
CA ILE A 115 -2.08 -13.62 4.70
C ILE A 115 -1.48 -12.69 5.75
N GLN A 116 -1.10 -13.24 6.90
CA GLN A 116 -0.31 -12.48 7.87
C GLN A 116 1.18 -12.66 7.55
N GLY A 117 1.88 -11.56 7.26
CA GLY A 117 3.30 -11.59 6.93
C GLY A 117 3.97 -10.23 7.13
N ASP A 118 5.26 -10.26 7.40
CA ASP A 118 6.10 -9.07 7.58
C ASP A 118 7.02 -8.92 6.36
N LEU A 119 6.89 -7.81 5.64
CA LEU A 119 7.69 -7.49 4.45
C LEU A 119 9.19 -7.33 4.72
N ASN A 120 9.58 -7.20 5.99
CA ASN A 120 10.98 -7.19 6.38
C ASN A 120 11.59 -8.59 6.50
N THR A 121 10.82 -9.64 6.19
CA THR A 121 11.24 -11.05 6.20
C THR A 121 10.85 -11.74 4.90
N VAL A 122 11.40 -12.93 4.67
CA VAL A 122 10.97 -13.77 3.55
C VAL A 122 9.53 -14.22 3.80
N LEU A 123 8.65 -13.97 2.84
CA LEU A 123 7.24 -14.34 2.90
C LEU A 123 7.06 -15.84 2.60
N ASP A 124 6.13 -16.48 3.30
CA ASP A 124 5.70 -17.85 2.99
C ASP A 124 4.78 -17.87 1.76
N ILE A 125 5.31 -17.36 0.66
CA ILE A 125 4.66 -17.29 -0.65
C ILE A 125 5.67 -17.80 -1.68
N SER A 126 5.25 -18.71 -2.54
CA SER A 126 6.10 -19.23 -3.61
C SER A 126 6.50 -18.13 -4.60
N ASP A 127 7.68 -18.31 -5.23
CA ASP A 127 8.12 -17.44 -6.31
C ASP A 127 7.07 -17.41 -7.44
N GLN A 128 6.96 -16.26 -8.09
CA GLN A 128 6.16 -16.12 -9.31
C GLN A 128 4.69 -16.57 -9.16
N THR A 129 4.09 -16.27 -8.01
CA THR A 129 2.70 -16.65 -7.71
C THR A 129 1.71 -15.67 -8.33
N TYR A 130 1.96 -14.36 -8.22
CA TYR A 130 1.01 -13.30 -8.55
C TYR A 130 1.27 -12.68 -9.92
N ASP A 131 0.18 -12.34 -10.63
CA ASP A 131 0.23 -11.62 -11.91
C ASP A 131 0.50 -10.12 -11.69
N ALA A 132 0.07 -9.58 -10.54
CA ALA A 132 0.37 -8.22 -10.14
C ALA A 132 0.41 -8.06 -8.62
N GLY A 133 1.07 -7.00 -8.17
CA GLY A 133 1.05 -6.51 -6.80
C GLY A 133 0.57 -5.07 -6.73
N ILE A 134 0.01 -4.69 -5.59
CA ILE A 134 -0.36 -3.31 -5.31
C ILE A 134 -0.05 -2.99 -3.85
N SER A 135 0.32 -1.73 -3.55
CA SER A 135 0.57 -1.29 -2.17
C SER A 135 0.25 0.19 -2.01
N CYS A 136 -0.47 0.55 -0.96
CA CYS A 136 -0.81 1.92 -0.65
C CYS A 136 -0.55 2.25 0.82
N GLY A 137 0.28 3.27 1.08
CA GLY A 137 0.55 3.73 2.44
C GLY A 137 1.51 2.85 3.25
N THR A 138 2.15 1.86 2.62
CA THR A 138 3.13 0.97 3.27
C THR A 138 4.53 1.60 3.28
N PHE A 139 4.94 2.24 2.19
CA PHE A 139 6.25 2.87 2.06
C PHE A 139 6.20 4.32 2.57
N THR A 140 6.14 4.43 3.88
CA THR A 140 6.11 5.69 4.64
C THR A 140 7.14 5.63 5.78
N HIS A 141 7.11 6.60 6.70
CA HIS A 141 8.11 6.68 7.78
C HIS A 141 8.05 5.45 8.71
N GLY A 142 9.23 4.83 8.93
CA GLY A 142 9.44 3.84 9.99
C GLY A 142 8.86 2.44 9.77
N HIS A 143 8.38 2.09 8.57
CA HIS A 143 7.69 0.81 8.34
C HIS A 143 8.52 -0.18 7.52
N VAL A 144 8.69 0.12 6.23
CA VAL A 144 9.28 -0.78 5.24
C VAL A 144 10.26 0.01 4.38
N GLU A 145 11.46 -0.49 4.25
CA GLU A 145 12.51 0.11 3.43
C GLU A 145 12.50 -0.46 2.00
N ALA A 146 13.32 0.12 1.12
CA ALA A 146 13.35 -0.21 -0.29
C ALA A 146 13.75 -1.68 -0.58
N ASP A 147 14.50 -2.33 0.32
CA ASP A 147 14.90 -3.73 0.14
C ASP A 147 13.73 -4.71 0.10
N ALA A 148 12.57 -4.34 0.66
CA ALA A 148 11.35 -5.12 0.52
C ALA A 148 10.91 -5.30 -0.93
N LEU A 149 11.35 -4.45 -1.87
CA LEU A 149 11.06 -4.59 -3.30
C LEU A 149 11.61 -5.91 -3.88
N ASP A 150 12.71 -6.45 -3.36
CA ASP A 150 13.25 -7.74 -3.82
C ASP A 150 12.28 -8.87 -3.56
N GLU A 151 11.72 -8.90 -2.34
CA GLU A 151 10.76 -9.92 -1.94
C GLU A 151 9.41 -9.76 -2.68
N ILE A 152 8.96 -8.54 -2.86
CA ILE A 152 7.76 -8.24 -3.64
C ILE A 152 7.93 -8.70 -5.09
N LEU A 153 9.07 -8.37 -5.73
CA LEU A 153 9.36 -8.81 -7.09
C LEU A 153 9.54 -10.33 -7.20
N ARG A 154 10.06 -11.00 -6.16
CA ARG A 154 10.18 -12.46 -6.14
C ARG A 154 8.83 -13.16 -6.30
N VAL A 155 7.79 -12.69 -5.60
CA VAL A 155 6.47 -13.31 -5.62
C VAL A 155 5.65 -12.96 -6.86
N LEU A 156 6.05 -11.95 -7.63
CA LEU A 156 5.40 -11.61 -8.91
C LEU A 156 5.93 -12.49 -10.05
N LYS A 157 5.10 -12.78 -11.02
CA LYS A 157 5.50 -13.44 -12.27
C LYS A 157 6.33 -12.50 -13.17
N PRO A 158 7.24 -13.02 -14.02
CA PRO A 158 7.85 -12.22 -15.07
C PRO A 158 6.78 -11.54 -15.95
N GLY A 159 6.98 -10.26 -16.26
CA GLY A 159 6.00 -9.42 -16.95
C GLY A 159 4.91 -8.85 -16.05
N GLY A 160 4.83 -9.26 -14.79
CA GLY A 160 3.87 -8.75 -13.81
C GLY A 160 4.13 -7.31 -13.39
N TYR A 161 3.08 -6.62 -12.97
CA TYR A 161 3.13 -5.23 -12.53
C TYR A 161 3.14 -5.13 -11.01
N PHE A 162 3.86 -4.15 -10.47
CA PHE A 162 3.73 -3.69 -9.11
C PHE A 162 3.38 -2.20 -9.10
N ALA A 163 2.21 -1.85 -8.60
CA ALA A 163 1.81 -0.47 -8.39
C ALA A 163 1.92 -0.09 -6.91
N CYS A 164 2.68 0.95 -6.58
CA CYS A 164 2.82 1.36 -5.18
C CYS A 164 2.85 2.87 -4.98
N THR A 165 2.52 3.29 -3.77
CA THR A 165 2.72 4.66 -3.32
C THR A 165 3.90 4.72 -2.37
N ILE A 166 4.82 5.68 -2.60
CA ILE A 166 5.96 5.96 -1.74
C ILE A 166 5.85 7.41 -1.29
N HIS A 167 5.96 7.66 0.01
CA HIS A 167 5.95 9.03 0.51
C HIS A 167 7.23 9.76 0.07
N ARG A 168 7.10 10.98 -0.43
CA ARG A 168 8.22 11.75 -1.03
C ARG A 168 9.40 11.92 -0.08
N GLU A 169 9.14 12.13 1.21
CA GLU A 169 10.19 12.31 2.21
C GLU A 169 11.06 11.06 2.41
N VAL A 170 10.49 9.87 2.22
CA VAL A 170 11.24 8.61 2.36
C VAL A 170 11.87 8.13 1.05
N TRP A 171 11.57 8.76 -0.10
CA TRP A 171 12.12 8.39 -1.39
C TRP A 171 13.65 8.26 -1.38
N GLN A 172 14.34 9.25 -0.81
CA GLN A 172 15.81 9.21 -0.67
C GLN A 172 16.24 8.55 0.64
N THR A 173 15.58 8.89 1.75
CA THR A 173 16.02 8.49 3.09
C THR A 173 15.87 7.01 3.38
N ALA A 174 14.87 6.34 2.75
CA ALA A 174 14.67 4.89 2.83
C ALA A 174 15.23 4.13 1.61
N GLY A 175 16.05 4.75 0.78
CA GLY A 175 16.85 4.10 -0.25
C GLY A 175 16.13 3.76 -1.56
N PHE A 176 14.90 4.22 -1.79
CA PHE A 176 14.11 3.85 -2.98
C PHE A 176 14.77 4.31 -4.29
N GLU A 177 15.35 5.51 -4.34
CA GLU A 177 16.03 6.02 -5.54
C GLU A 177 17.16 5.07 -5.99
N ASN A 178 18.01 4.66 -5.04
CA ASN A 178 19.12 3.75 -5.32
C ASN A 178 18.63 2.35 -5.68
N LYS A 179 17.59 1.85 -4.99
CA LYS A 179 17.03 0.53 -5.25
C LYS A 179 16.42 0.43 -6.64
N PHE A 180 15.68 1.44 -7.08
CA PHE A 180 15.15 1.47 -8.44
C PHE A 180 16.27 1.50 -9.48
N ALA A 181 17.34 2.29 -9.26
CA ALA A 181 18.48 2.32 -10.16
C ALA A 181 19.18 0.94 -10.24
N GLU A 182 19.33 0.24 -9.11
CA GLU A 182 19.87 -1.12 -9.04
C GLU A 182 19.01 -2.13 -9.80
N LEU A 183 17.69 -2.15 -9.56
CA LEU A 183 16.75 -3.07 -10.21
C LEU A 183 16.72 -2.89 -11.73
N MET A 184 16.75 -1.65 -12.21
CA MET A 184 16.83 -1.36 -13.65
C MET A 184 18.18 -1.76 -14.23
N ALA A 185 19.30 -1.45 -13.56
CA ALA A 185 20.63 -1.77 -14.04
C ALA A 185 20.89 -3.30 -14.10
N SER A 186 20.31 -4.06 -13.17
CA SER A 186 20.39 -5.53 -13.16
C SER A 186 19.40 -6.22 -14.09
N GLY A 187 18.47 -5.50 -14.72
CA GLY A 187 17.44 -6.05 -15.58
C GLY A 187 16.41 -6.90 -14.84
N VAL A 188 16.21 -6.67 -13.56
CA VAL A 188 15.21 -7.36 -12.74
C VAL A 188 13.83 -6.73 -12.89
N ALA A 189 13.78 -5.41 -12.96
CA ALA A 189 12.54 -4.67 -13.14
C ALA A 189 12.77 -3.31 -13.80
N ASP A 190 11.72 -2.77 -14.42
CA ASP A 190 11.66 -1.42 -14.96
C ASP A 190 10.67 -0.56 -14.18
N LEU A 191 11.03 0.70 -13.93
CA LEU A 191 10.11 1.73 -13.45
C LEU A 191 9.42 2.36 -14.67
N GLU A 192 8.27 1.80 -15.09
CA GLU A 192 7.57 2.23 -16.31
C GLU A 192 6.91 3.61 -16.17
N ARG A 193 6.45 3.93 -14.96
CA ARG A 193 5.76 5.20 -14.70
C ARG A 193 5.94 5.64 -13.25
N MET A 194 6.15 6.93 -13.05
CA MET A 194 6.10 7.59 -11.76
C MET A 194 5.37 8.93 -11.88
N ASN A 195 4.36 9.15 -11.06
CA ASN A 195 3.60 10.39 -11.00
C ASN A 195 3.58 10.90 -9.56
N GLU A 196 3.76 12.21 -9.39
CA GLU A 196 3.55 12.85 -8.09
C GLU A 196 2.06 13.17 -7.91
N GLN A 197 1.45 12.70 -6.83
CA GLN A 197 0.04 12.93 -6.50
C GLN A 197 -0.13 13.13 -5.00
N ALA A 198 -1.21 13.80 -4.61
CA ALA A 198 -1.57 13.95 -3.20
C ALA A 198 -2.13 12.64 -2.63
N PHE A 199 -1.80 12.32 -1.40
CA PHE A 199 -2.45 11.25 -0.65
C PHE A 199 -3.85 11.63 -0.17
N TYR A 200 -4.06 12.90 0.15
CA TYR A 200 -5.30 13.44 0.71
C TYR A 200 -5.85 14.56 -0.17
N LYS A 201 -7.17 14.71 -0.18
CA LYS A 201 -7.83 15.78 -0.94
C LYS A 201 -7.37 17.16 -0.44
N ASN A 202 -7.00 18.04 -1.37
CA ASN A 202 -6.50 19.39 -1.08
C ASN A 202 -5.16 19.44 -0.30
N ALA A 203 -4.41 18.34 -0.25
CA ALA A 203 -3.07 18.28 0.30
C ALA A 203 -2.00 18.49 -0.80
N PRO A 204 -0.73 18.74 -0.44
CA PRO A 204 0.38 18.74 -1.38
C PRO A 204 0.53 17.40 -2.11
N ASN A 205 1.19 17.41 -3.28
CA ASN A 205 1.59 16.19 -3.98
C ASN A 205 2.85 15.60 -3.33
N ASP A 206 2.64 14.86 -2.25
CA ASP A 206 3.67 14.26 -1.41
C ASP A 206 3.81 12.74 -1.61
N GLY A 207 3.02 12.16 -2.51
CA GLY A 207 3.05 10.77 -2.89
C GLY A 207 3.67 10.55 -4.27
N CYS A 208 4.65 9.64 -4.36
CA CYS A 208 5.14 9.09 -5.62
C CYS A 208 4.34 7.83 -5.93
N PHE A 209 3.51 7.88 -6.98
CA PHE A 209 2.75 6.74 -7.48
C PHE A 209 3.59 6.05 -8.55
N CYS A 210 4.10 4.87 -8.26
CA CYS A 210 5.03 4.13 -9.09
C CYS A 210 4.33 2.92 -9.74
N LEU A 211 4.63 2.66 -11.01
CA LEU A 211 4.31 1.43 -11.71
C LEU A 211 5.62 0.77 -12.14
N ILE A 212 5.86 -0.39 -11.61
CA ILE A 212 7.07 -1.19 -11.80
C ILE A 212 6.65 -2.43 -12.58
N ARG A 213 7.44 -2.82 -13.56
CA ARG A 213 7.28 -4.07 -14.29
C ARG A 213 8.41 -5.00 -13.96
N ARG A 214 8.12 -6.21 -13.49
CA ARG A 214 9.10 -7.29 -13.38
C ARG A 214 9.49 -7.78 -14.78
N LEU A 215 10.77 -7.91 -15.06
CA LEU A 215 11.33 -8.42 -16.33
C LEU A 215 11.55 -9.94 -16.30
#